data_e7a29e6ccec33e71c5108be3d1f7842e
#
_entry.id   e7a29e6ccec33e71c5108be3d1f7842e
#
_cell.length_a   1.000
_cell.length_b   1.000
_cell.length_c   1.000
_cell.angle_alpha   90.00
_cell.angle_beta   90.00
_cell.angle_gamma   90.00
#
_symmetry.space_group_name_H-M   'P 1'
#
loop_
_entity.id
_entity.type
_entity.pdbx_description
1 polymer ?
#
loop_
_entity_poly.entity_id
_entity_poly.type
_entity_poly.pdbx_seq_one_letter_code
_entity_poly.pdbx_strand_id
1 'polypeptide(L)'
;MNLKKNFCPDRVLSYFRLEWLPLAFVTLSGLVYNIGLLATPWFEGRLAQCLADILGGSETAAKMAMLVSAYILVTLLVQAARFVKRFYIRRFANNIDRRMKGILYANLVRQSRAALEKEGAGELMTKAISDVDDCVEGMRKFTTEVFDTGVALVGYAVMLLVYDWRLALLSLLFTPVSYVCAAWMKKPVQRAGAAYKKAAGALSAATLDRAQNAVTYRIYGCEDARAEKYEDALNTYEKTAVRSNVWQSALPPLYLTASEAGVLFILWFGAKNVLGTGWSVWDIAAFTTFLSCFTKLVVKSSKAAKLFNAVQKAEVSWTRIKPLMKQPEQLAPLRIPEPADVTLENLSFAYGGEPVFTGLSLTARPGDIIGITGPVACGKSTLGRVFLCEAPYGGSARFGGTEFSALTPRQISATVGYLGHDPELSADTVQNNVLCGSEQEAEPYLAEAALDDEVRRMEQGLETVIGPGGTRLSGGQAQRLALARTLAHGRPVLVLDDPFSALDRNTEDIVFRNLQEYAKDKVVFLISHRLYHFPQMQQVIFMDGGKTTVGTHVELMAAEPVYLQLYESQTSQKGGGGA
;
A
#
# COMPACT_ATOMS: atom_id res chain seq x y z
N MET A 1 3.53 -4.35 20.44
CA MET A 1 4.07 -5.46 19.60
C MET A 1 5.55 -5.60 19.91
N ASN A 2 5.91 -6.57 20.79
CA ASN A 2 7.31 -6.82 21.14
C ASN A 2 8.04 -7.42 19.94
N LEU A 3 8.70 -6.59 19.16
CA LEU A 3 9.63 -7.02 18.11
C LEU A 3 10.84 -7.63 18.81
N LYS A 4 11.16 -8.88 18.50
CA LYS A 4 12.37 -9.52 19.06
C LYS A 4 13.58 -8.65 18.75
N LYS A 5 14.46 -8.42 19.71
CA LYS A 5 15.59 -7.48 19.71
C LYS A 5 16.51 -7.46 18.48
N ASN A 6 16.43 -8.44 17.57
CA ASN A 6 17.29 -8.58 16.38
C ASN A 6 16.52 -8.62 15.05
N PHE A 7 15.30 -8.11 15.00
CA PHE A 7 14.53 -8.08 13.77
C PHE A 7 14.85 -6.82 12.95
N CYS A 8 15.34 -6.99 11.72
CA CYS A 8 15.64 -5.92 10.76
C CYS A 8 14.62 -5.96 9.62
N PRO A 9 13.66 -5.02 9.59
CA PRO A 9 12.58 -5.02 8.58
C PRO A 9 13.07 -4.83 7.14
N ASP A 10 14.24 -4.23 6.95
CA ASP A 10 14.90 -3.98 5.67
C ASP A 10 15.55 -5.22 5.05
N ARG A 11 15.54 -6.37 5.76
CA ARG A 11 16.18 -7.61 5.33
C ARG A 11 15.18 -8.75 5.23
N VAL A 12 14.99 -9.28 4.03
CA VAL A 12 14.09 -10.41 3.77
C VAL A 12 14.38 -11.62 4.67
N LEU A 13 15.66 -11.96 4.88
CA LEU A 13 16.07 -13.07 5.74
C LEU A 13 15.61 -12.92 7.20
N SER A 14 15.38 -11.70 7.69
CA SER A 14 14.93 -11.49 9.07
C SER A 14 13.49 -11.98 9.29
N TYR A 15 12.66 -11.95 8.24
CA TYR A 15 11.30 -12.51 8.28
C TYR A 15 11.32 -14.04 8.38
N PHE A 16 12.21 -14.70 7.63
CA PHE A 16 12.39 -16.15 7.72
C PHE A 16 12.87 -16.58 9.11
N ARG A 17 13.82 -15.86 9.69
CA ARG A 17 14.30 -16.14 11.06
C ARG A 17 13.22 -15.94 12.10
N LEU A 18 12.38 -14.94 11.95
CA LEU A 18 11.31 -14.64 12.90
C LEU A 18 10.21 -15.70 12.89
N GLU A 19 9.89 -16.24 11.72
CA GLU A 19 8.86 -17.27 11.52
C GLU A 19 9.49 -18.69 11.38
N TRP A 20 10.58 -18.96 12.14
CA TRP A 20 11.32 -20.23 12.06
C TRP A 20 10.46 -21.45 12.41
N LEU A 21 9.52 -21.30 13.36
CA LEU A 21 8.67 -22.41 13.81
C LEU A 21 7.71 -22.90 12.71
N PRO A 22 6.90 -22.04 12.06
CA PRO A 22 6.15 -22.45 10.87
C PRO A 22 7.03 -23.06 9.77
N LEU A 23 8.23 -22.50 9.54
CA LEU A 23 9.17 -23.02 8.56
C LEU A 23 9.68 -24.42 8.92
N ALA A 24 9.95 -24.71 10.19
CA ALA A 24 10.36 -26.04 10.63
C ALA A 24 9.26 -27.09 10.31
N PHE A 25 7.98 -26.75 10.57
CA PHE A 25 6.86 -27.63 10.21
C PHE A 25 6.72 -27.78 8.69
N VAL A 26 6.90 -26.70 7.91
CA VAL A 26 6.90 -26.76 6.44
C VAL A 26 8.02 -27.65 5.94
N THR A 27 9.22 -27.54 6.49
CA THR A 27 10.39 -28.33 6.11
C THR A 27 10.17 -29.82 6.40
N LEU A 28 9.79 -30.17 7.63
CA LEU A 28 9.57 -31.54 8.02
C LEU A 28 8.44 -32.20 7.22
N SER A 29 7.28 -31.56 7.19
CA SER A 29 6.14 -32.09 6.42
C SER A 29 6.37 -32.06 4.89
N GLY A 30 7.15 -31.08 4.41
CA GLY A 30 7.57 -31.00 3.01
C GLY A 30 8.51 -32.15 2.61
N LEU A 31 9.46 -32.52 3.46
CA LEU A 31 10.32 -33.69 3.22
C LEU A 31 9.51 -34.97 3.19
N VAL A 32 8.65 -35.21 4.20
CA VAL A 32 7.77 -36.40 4.23
C VAL A 32 6.90 -36.47 3.00
N TYR A 33 6.29 -35.34 2.58
CA TYR A 33 5.46 -35.26 1.40
C TYR A 33 6.25 -35.59 0.12
N ASN A 34 7.41 -34.96 -0.11
CA ASN A 34 8.16 -35.10 -1.37
C ASN A 34 8.89 -36.43 -1.48
N ILE A 35 9.42 -36.98 -0.37
CA ILE A 35 9.97 -38.34 -0.34
C ILE A 35 8.84 -39.36 -0.54
N GLY A 36 7.69 -39.16 0.11
CA GLY A 36 6.52 -40.01 -0.05
C GLY A 36 5.96 -40.03 -1.48
N LEU A 37 6.13 -38.94 -2.25
CA LEU A 37 5.77 -38.95 -3.68
C LEU A 37 6.58 -39.92 -4.52
N LEU A 38 7.81 -40.28 -4.10
CA LEU A 38 8.65 -41.27 -4.79
C LEU A 38 8.09 -42.70 -4.63
N ALA A 39 7.30 -42.93 -3.60
CA ALA A 39 6.64 -44.22 -3.42
C ALA A 39 5.61 -44.52 -4.52
N THR A 40 4.96 -43.49 -5.08
CA THR A 40 3.94 -43.67 -6.12
C THR A 40 4.47 -44.43 -7.36
N PRO A 41 5.56 -44.03 -8.04
CA PRO A 41 6.14 -44.80 -9.14
C PRO A 41 6.52 -46.24 -8.75
N TRP A 42 7.06 -46.41 -7.56
CA TRP A 42 7.44 -47.74 -7.07
C TRP A 42 6.23 -48.66 -6.89
N PHE A 43 5.13 -48.17 -6.28
CA PHE A 43 3.89 -48.93 -6.17
C PHE A 43 3.26 -49.22 -7.55
N GLU A 44 3.25 -48.22 -8.45
CA GLU A 44 2.76 -48.38 -9.83
C GLU A 44 3.50 -49.54 -10.55
N GLY A 45 4.82 -49.60 -10.38
CA GLY A 45 5.63 -50.70 -10.92
C GLY A 45 5.33 -52.05 -10.30
N ARG A 46 5.26 -52.11 -8.95
CA ARG A 46 4.98 -53.36 -8.22
C ARG A 46 3.57 -53.88 -8.52
N LEU A 47 2.58 -52.99 -8.66
CA LEU A 47 1.22 -53.39 -9.03
C LEU A 47 1.16 -53.93 -10.45
N ALA A 48 1.91 -53.33 -11.40
CA ALA A 48 1.99 -53.81 -12.78
C ALA A 48 2.63 -55.20 -12.87
N GLN A 49 3.72 -55.42 -12.12
CA GLN A 49 4.36 -56.76 -12.05
C GLN A 49 3.42 -57.78 -11.42
N CYS A 50 2.78 -57.45 -10.30
CA CYS A 50 1.87 -58.37 -9.62
C CYS A 50 0.70 -58.77 -10.52
N LEU A 51 0.17 -57.82 -11.38
CA LEU A 51 -0.86 -58.11 -12.35
C LEU A 51 -0.37 -59.10 -13.41
N ALA A 52 0.86 -58.90 -13.94
CA ALA A 52 1.47 -59.84 -14.88
C ALA A 52 1.70 -61.22 -14.27
N ASP A 53 2.13 -61.29 -13.03
CA ASP A 53 2.36 -62.54 -12.31
C ASP A 53 1.03 -63.29 -12.01
N ILE A 54 -0.07 -62.59 -11.74
CA ILE A 54 -1.42 -63.17 -11.60
C ILE A 54 -1.88 -63.77 -12.94
N LEU A 55 -1.68 -63.02 -14.06
CA LEU A 55 -2.04 -63.50 -15.37
C LEU A 55 -1.21 -64.71 -15.80
N GLY A 56 0.04 -64.81 -15.31
CA GLY A 56 0.94 -65.96 -15.49
C GLY A 56 0.65 -67.10 -14.53
N GLY A 57 -0.28 -66.94 -13.58
CA GLY A 57 -0.61 -68.01 -12.60
C GLY A 57 0.38 -68.17 -11.44
N SER A 58 1.36 -67.29 -11.31
CA SER A 58 2.43 -67.37 -10.30
C SER A 58 2.10 -66.65 -8.98
N GLU A 59 1.09 -65.77 -8.97
CA GLU A 59 0.70 -64.97 -7.80
C GLU A 59 -0.81 -64.93 -7.58
N THR A 60 -1.24 -64.49 -6.40
CA THR A 60 -2.66 -64.50 -5.98
C THR A 60 -3.26 -63.10 -5.92
N ALA A 61 -4.58 -62.99 -6.12
CA ALA A 61 -5.33 -61.74 -5.97
C ALA A 61 -5.20 -61.17 -4.55
N ALA A 62 -4.94 -61.98 -3.53
CA ALA A 62 -4.73 -61.53 -2.16
C ALA A 62 -3.46 -60.64 -2.03
N LYS A 63 -2.39 -60.98 -2.75
CA LYS A 63 -1.16 -60.14 -2.78
C LYS A 63 -1.40 -58.81 -3.44
N MET A 64 -2.18 -58.77 -4.50
CA MET A 64 -2.61 -57.53 -5.14
C MET A 64 -3.42 -56.64 -4.19
N ALA A 65 -4.40 -57.22 -3.48
CA ALA A 65 -5.20 -56.48 -2.50
C ALA A 65 -4.33 -55.89 -1.36
N MET A 66 -3.34 -56.64 -0.89
CA MET A 66 -2.38 -56.18 0.12
C MET A 66 -1.53 -55.01 -0.41
N LEU A 67 -1.01 -55.08 -1.63
CA LEU A 67 -0.24 -53.98 -2.26
C LEU A 67 -1.10 -52.72 -2.48
N VAL A 68 -2.35 -52.88 -2.92
CA VAL A 68 -3.31 -51.76 -3.08
C VAL A 68 -3.60 -51.11 -1.72
N SER A 69 -3.84 -51.91 -0.69
CA SER A 69 -4.09 -51.41 0.68
C SER A 69 -2.90 -50.63 1.23
N ALA A 70 -1.68 -51.15 1.04
CA ALA A 70 -0.44 -50.46 1.42
C ALA A 70 -0.25 -49.14 0.64
N TYR A 71 -0.52 -49.15 -0.65
CA TYR A 71 -0.45 -47.95 -1.51
C TYR A 71 -1.45 -46.87 -1.05
N ILE A 72 -2.68 -47.25 -0.74
CA ILE A 72 -3.71 -46.32 -0.22
C ILE A 72 -3.23 -45.73 1.11
N LEU A 73 -2.72 -46.54 2.03
CA LEU A 73 -2.24 -46.09 3.33
C LEU A 73 -1.08 -45.06 3.17
N VAL A 74 -0.08 -45.39 2.34
CA VAL A 74 1.04 -44.47 2.06
C VAL A 74 0.54 -43.17 1.41
N THR A 75 -0.38 -43.28 0.46
CA THR A 75 -0.95 -42.10 -0.18
C THR A 75 -1.69 -41.20 0.81
N LEU A 76 -2.49 -41.77 1.73
CA LEU A 76 -3.17 -41.03 2.78
C LEU A 76 -2.17 -40.29 3.70
N LEU A 77 -1.08 -40.95 4.07
CA LEU A 77 -0.03 -40.37 4.89
C LEU A 77 0.68 -39.21 4.18
N VAL A 78 0.97 -39.37 2.89
CA VAL A 78 1.55 -38.34 2.04
C VAL A 78 0.60 -37.13 1.89
N GLN A 79 -0.72 -37.38 1.72
CA GLN A 79 -1.69 -36.28 1.64
C GLN A 79 -1.89 -35.56 2.98
N ALA A 80 -1.81 -36.29 4.11
CA ALA A 80 -1.81 -35.68 5.43
C ALA A 80 -0.60 -34.76 5.62
N ALA A 81 0.60 -35.21 5.24
CA ALA A 81 1.80 -34.38 5.26
C ALA A 81 1.67 -33.14 4.35
N ARG A 82 1.05 -33.29 3.18
CA ARG A 82 0.75 -32.19 2.27
C ARG A 82 -0.19 -31.16 2.90
N PHE A 83 -1.22 -31.62 3.61
CA PHE A 83 -2.16 -30.75 4.31
C PHE A 83 -1.44 -29.92 5.38
N VAL A 84 -0.66 -30.56 6.25
CA VAL A 84 0.14 -29.89 7.29
C VAL A 84 1.07 -28.85 6.66
N LYS A 85 1.81 -29.22 5.60
CA LYS A 85 2.68 -28.29 4.88
C LYS A 85 1.92 -27.09 4.34
N ARG A 86 0.76 -27.30 3.69
CA ARG A 86 -0.06 -26.21 3.13
C ARG A 86 -0.62 -25.29 4.19
N PHE A 87 -0.98 -25.82 5.34
CA PHE A 87 -1.46 -25.02 6.47
C PHE A 87 -0.36 -24.09 7.00
N TYR A 88 0.82 -24.66 7.31
CA TYR A 88 1.90 -23.88 7.90
C TYR A 88 2.55 -22.90 6.93
N ILE A 89 2.62 -23.20 5.63
CA ILE A 89 3.14 -22.24 4.65
C ILE A 89 2.20 -21.04 4.48
N ARG A 90 0.89 -21.24 4.54
CA ARG A 90 -0.07 -20.12 4.54
C ARG A 90 0.02 -19.30 5.81
N ARG A 91 0.15 -19.96 6.96
CA ARG A 91 0.37 -19.28 8.25
C ARG A 91 1.65 -18.44 8.23
N PHE A 92 2.74 -18.97 7.70
CA PHE A 92 3.99 -18.25 7.48
C PHE A 92 3.76 -16.99 6.60
N ALA A 93 3.12 -17.16 5.45
CA ALA A 93 2.85 -16.06 4.55
C ALA A 93 1.97 -14.97 5.20
N ASN A 94 0.86 -15.34 5.84
CA ASN A 94 -0.05 -14.40 6.49
C ASN A 94 0.60 -13.64 7.65
N ASN A 95 1.47 -14.30 8.42
CA ASN A 95 2.22 -13.64 9.50
C ASN A 95 3.18 -12.58 8.95
N ILE A 96 3.88 -12.89 7.87
CA ILE A 96 4.78 -11.93 7.21
C ILE A 96 3.97 -10.78 6.61
N ASP A 97 2.88 -11.06 5.89
CA ASP A 97 2.00 -10.07 5.28
C ASP A 97 1.52 -9.04 6.31
N ARG A 98 0.93 -9.53 7.41
CA ARG A 98 0.49 -8.67 8.51
C ARG A 98 1.60 -7.77 9.05
N ARG A 99 2.83 -8.34 9.20
CA ARG A 99 3.96 -7.57 9.73
C ARG A 99 4.46 -6.53 8.74
N MET A 100 4.63 -6.92 7.47
CA MET A 100 5.09 -6.01 6.43
C MET A 100 4.12 -4.85 6.24
N LYS A 101 2.81 -5.13 6.13
CA LYS A 101 1.78 -4.10 6.04
C LYS A 101 1.76 -3.20 7.26
N GLY A 102 1.88 -3.76 8.48
CA GLY A 102 1.91 -2.95 9.70
C GLY A 102 3.14 -2.03 9.79
N ILE A 103 4.33 -2.49 9.40
CA ILE A 103 5.56 -1.70 9.39
C ILE A 103 5.48 -0.61 8.32
N LEU A 104 5.07 -0.99 7.10
CA LEU A 104 4.95 -0.08 5.98
C LEU A 104 3.95 1.03 6.27
N TYR A 105 2.77 0.69 6.78
CA TYR A 105 1.75 1.66 7.17
C TYR A 105 2.27 2.62 8.24
N ALA A 106 2.89 2.09 9.31
CA ALA A 106 3.45 2.92 10.37
C ALA A 106 4.51 3.93 9.88
N ASN A 107 5.26 3.59 8.86
CA ASN A 107 6.26 4.48 8.26
C ASN A 107 5.66 5.41 7.20
N LEU A 108 4.64 4.95 6.47
CA LEU A 108 3.97 5.72 5.43
C LEU A 108 3.24 6.93 6.00
N VAL A 109 2.49 6.76 7.11
CA VAL A 109 1.79 7.86 7.78
C VAL A 109 2.72 8.89 8.43
N ARG A 110 4.02 8.63 8.46
CA ARG A 110 5.05 9.53 9.01
C ARG A 110 5.85 10.26 7.94
N GLN A 111 5.55 10.02 6.69
CA GLN A 111 6.21 10.76 5.62
C GLN A 111 5.75 12.21 5.59
N SER A 112 6.62 13.11 5.11
CA SER A 112 6.25 14.50 4.89
C SER A 112 5.16 14.60 3.81
N ARG A 113 4.33 15.63 3.90
CA ARG A 113 3.29 15.93 2.91
C ARG A 113 3.85 15.99 1.49
N ALA A 114 4.99 16.66 1.30
CA ALA A 114 5.66 16.76 0.01
C ALA A 114 6.06 15.39 -0.56
N ALA A 115 6.47 14.44 0.28
CA ALA A 115 6.78 13.08 -0.15
C ALA A 115 5.53 12.31 -0.56
N LEU A 116 4.43 12.47 0.19
CA LEU A 116 3.14 11.84 -0.11
C LEU A 116 2.51 12.41 -1.39
N GLU A 117 2.55 13.72 -1.58
CA GLU A 117 2.04 14.39 -2.79
C GLU A 117 2.84 14.01 -4.04
N LYS A 118 4.16 13.86 -3.92
CA LYS A 118 5.04 13.46 -5.03
C LYS A 118 4.74 12.05 -5.54
N GLU A 119 4.42 11.13 -4.68
CA GLU A 119 4.13 9.73 -5.05
C GLU A 119 2.67 9.53 -5.51
N GLY A 120 1.75 10.32 -4.98
CA GLY A 120 0.33 10.21 -5.26
C GLY A 120 -0.36 9.02 -4.58
N ALA A 121 -1.65 9.17 -4.28
CA ALA A 121 -2.42 8.19 -3.51
C ALA A 121 -2.45 6.78 -4.16
N GLY A 122 -2.53 6.70 -5.48
CA GLY A 122 -2.58 5.43 -6.21
C GLY A 122 -1.27 4.63 -6.10
N GLU A 123 -0.12 5.29 -6.15
CA GLU A 123 1.17 4.63 -6.00
C GLU A 123 1.39 4.16 -4.56
N LEU A 124 1.02 4.98 -3.58
CA LEU A 124 1.08 4.63 -2.16
C LEU A 124 0.22 3.41 -1.83
N MET A 125 -1.02 3.35 -2.36
CA MET A 125 -1.89 2.18 -2.23
C MET A 125 -1.30 0.94 -2.89
N THR A 126 -0.68 1.09 -4.06
CA THR A 126 0.01 -0.02 -4.74
C THR A 126 1.15 -0.57 -3.89
N LYS A 127 1.98 0.32 -3.30
CA LYS A 127 3.06 -0.07 -2.37
C LYS A 127 2.51 -0.77 -1.13
N ALA A 128 1.46 -0.21 -0.52
CA ALA A 128 0.89 -0.71 0.74
C ALA A 128 0.22 -2.07 0.60
N ILE A 129 -0.36 -2.39 -0.54
CA ILE A 129 -1.13 -3.61 -0.77
C ILE A 129 -0.40 -4.53 -1.75
N SER A 130 -0.35 -4.14 -3.03
CA SER A 130 0.08 -5.04 -4.11
C SER A 130 1.56 -5.42 -4.04
N ASP A 131 2.46 -4.46 -3.74
CA ASP A 131 3.89 -4.74 -3.66
C ASP A 131 4.23 -5.60 -2.43
N VAL A 132 3.52 -5.42 -1.31
CA VAL A 132 3.68 -6.29 -0.14
C VAL A 132 3.19 -7.69 -0.46
N ASP A 133 2.01 -7.84 -1.09
CA ASP A 133 1.46 -9.13 -1.49
C ASP A 133 2.42 -9.88 -2.43
N ASP A 134 3.02 -9.18 -3.40
CA ASP A 134 4.00 -9.75 -4.32
C ASP A 134 5.27 -10.23 -3.61
N CYS A 135 5.78 -9.47 -2.64
CA CYS A 135 6.92 -9.87 -1.81
C CYS A 135 6.62 -11.12 -0.99
N VAL A 136 5.47 -11.15 -0.33
CA VAL A 136 5.03 -12.28 0.49
C VAL A 136 4.80 -13.52 -0.36
N GLU A 137 4.16 -13.37 -1.52
CA GLU A 137 3.93 -14.46 -2.47
C GLU A 137 5.25 -15.02 -3.02
N GLY A 138 6.23 -14.14 -3.29
CA GLY A 138 7.59 -14.55 -3.68
C GLY A 138 8.27 -15.39 -2.60
N MET A 139 8.24 -14.93 -1.34
CA MET A 139 8.79 -15.69 -0.20
C MET A 139 8.08 -17.03 -0.02
N ARG A 140 6.76 -17.04 -0.12
CA ARG A 140 5.93 -18.25 -0.01
C ARG A 140 6.26 -19.25 -1.13
N LYS A 141 6.32 -18.78 -2.38
CA LYS A 141 6.65 -19.64 -3.53
C LYS A 141 8.07 -20.15 -3.45
N PHE A 142 9.03 -19.31 -3.08
CA PHE A 142 10.41 -19.74 -2.88
C PHE A 142 10.47 -20.92 -1.88
N THR A 143 9.86 -20.75 -0.71
CA THR A 143 9.83 -21.79 0.33
C THR A 143 9.15 -23.07 -0.15
N THR A 144 8.01 -22.92 -0.86
CA THR A 144 7.25 -24.08 -1.36
C THR A 144 8.02 -24.83 -2.45
N GLU A 145 8.56 -24.13 -3.43
CA GLU A 145 9.17 -24.73 -4.61
C GLU A 145 10.56 -25.33 -4.34
N VAL A 146 11.31 -24.82 -3.35
CA VAL A 146 12.55 -25.47 -2.91
C VAL A 146 12.27 -26.92 -2.49
N PHE A 147 11.15 -27.17 -1.80
CA PHE A 147 10.77 -28.53 -1.40
C PHE A 147 10.02 -29.28 -2.50
N ASP A 148 8.99 -28.67 -3.13
CA ASP A 148 8.11 -29.35 -4.07
C ASP A 148 8.74 -29.64 -5.42
N THR A 149 9.67 -28.79 -5.84
CA THR A 149 10.40 -28.95 -7.09
C THR A 149 11.81 -29.45 -6.82
N GLY A 150 12.56 -28.81 -5.92
CA GLY A 150 13.96 -29.17 -5.67
C GLY A 150 14.14 -30.58 -5.10
N VAL A 151 13.53 -30.87 -3.95
CA VAL A 151 13.68 -32.18 -3.30
C VAL A 151 13.09 -33.31 -4.17
N ALA A 152 11.92 -33.06 -4.81
CA ALA A 152 11.31 -34.06 -5.67
C ALA A 152 12.14 -34.33 -6.94
N LEU A 153 12.73 -33.30 -7.58
CA LEU A 153 13.61 -33.47 -8.76
C LEU A 153 14.84 -34.30 -8.39
N VAL A 154 15.50 -33.98 -7.28
CA VAL A 154 16.66 -34.75 -6.79
C VAL A 154 16.24 -36.19 -6.51
N GLY A 155 15.11 -36.41 -5.84
CA GLY A 155 14.62 -37.74 -5.54
C GLY A 155 14.31 -38.58 -6.77
N TYR A 156 13.60 -38.02 -7.76
CA TYR A 156 13.35 -38.73 -9.02
C TYR A 156 14.63 -38.96 -9.83
N ALA A 157 15.54 -37.98 -9.88
CA ALA A 157 16.82 -38.15 -10.57
C ALA A 157 17.67 -39.27 -9.93
N VAL A 158 17.75 -39.31 -8.61
CA VAL A 158 18.45 -40.40 -7.88
C VAL A 158 17.80 -41.76 -8.18
N MET A 159 16.47 -41.84 -8.14
CA MET A 159 15.76 -43.08 -8.49
C MET A 159 16.11 -43.55 -9.90
N LEU A 160 16.05 -42.66 -10.90
CA LEU A 160 16.41 -43.03 -12.30
C LEU A 160 17.85 -43.53 -12.42
N LEU A 161 18.81 -42.85 -11.77
CA LEU A 161 20.23 -43.24 -11.78
C LEU A 161 20.49 -44.57 -11.11
N VAL A 162 19.76 -44.90 -10.05
CA VAL A 162 19.87 -46.19 -9.34
C VAL A 162 19.34 -47.35 -10.17
N TYR A 163 18.26 -47.15 -10.94
CA TYR A 163 17.69 -48.18 -11.83
C TYR A 163 18.59 -48.46 -13.06
N ASP A 164 18.98 -47.41 -13.79
CA ASP A 164 19.92 -47.49 -14.90
C ASP A 164 20.47 -46.10 -15.23
N TRP A 165 21.73 -45.82 -14.81
CA TRP A 165 22.36 -44.52 -15.01
C TRP A 165 22.58 -44.18 -16.50
N ARG A 166 22.76 -45.18 -17.40
CA ARG A 166 22.97 -44.98 -18.82
C ARG A 166 21.69 -44.50 -19.50
N LEU A 167 20.61 -45.21 -19.24
CA LEU A 167 19.30 -44.84 -19.76
C LEU A 167 18.77 -43.52 -19.13
N ALA A 168 19.08 -43.28 -17.86
CA ALA A 168 18.76 -42.02 -17.21
C ALA A 168 19.43 -40.81 -17.89
N LEU A 169 20.74 -40.90 -18.17
CA LEU A 169 21.46 -39.84 -18.88
C LEU A 169 20.95 -39.64 -20.31
N LEU A 170 20.67 -40.72 -21.02
CA LEU A 170 20.17 -40.68 -22.38
C LEU A 170 18.77 -40.04 -22.45
N SER A 171 17.87 -40.43 -21.59
CA SER A 171 16.51 -39.86 -21.53
C SER A 171 16.49 -38.40 -21.08
N LEU A 172 17.38 -38.02 -20.17
CA LEU A 172 17.51 -36.65 -19.68
C LEU A 172 18.16 -35.69 -20.70
N LEU A 173 18.78 -36.19 -21.77
CA LEU A 173 19.43 -35.36 -22.81
C LEU A 173 18.48 -34.35 -23.45
N PHE A 174 17.18 -34.64 -23.53
CA PHE A 174 16.18 -33.75 -24.09
C PHE A 174 15.68 -32.68 -23.13
N THR A 175 15.91 -32.81 -21.82
CA THR A 175 15.51 -31.82 -20.82
C THR A 175 16.24 -30.48 -21.03
N PRO A 176 17.57 -30.41 -21.25
CA PRO A 176 18.24 -29.15 -21.61
C PRO A 176 17.71 -28.51 -22.89
N VAL A 177 17.35 -29.32 -23.90
CA VAL A 177 16.78 -28.82 -25.17
C VAL A 177 15.47 -28.06 -24.91
N SER A 178 14.62 -28.58 -24.03
CA SER A 178 13.38 -27.91 -23.65
C SER A 178 13.62 -26.57 -22.95
N TYR A 179 14.68 -26.44 -22.16
CA TYR A 179 15.08 -25.15 -21.55
C TYR A 179 15.58 -24.14 -22.59
N VAL A 180 16.32 -24.59 -23.63
CA VAL A 180 16.75 -23.72 -24.72
C VAL A 180 15.53 -23.22 -25.51
N CYS A 181 14.56 -24.08 -25.81
CA CYS A 181 13.30 -23.69 -26.45
C CYS A 181 12.52 -22.67 -25.57
N ALA A 182 12.44 -22.91 -24.27
CA ALA A 182 11.80 -21.98 -23.34
C ALA A 182 12.52 -20.61 -23.26
N ALA A 183 13.85 -20.61 -23.28
CA ALA A 183 14.65 -19.38 -23.31
C ALA A 183 14.43 -18.59 -24.61
N TRP A 184 14.25 -19.26 -25.75
CA TRP A 184 13.94 -18.63 -27.03
C TRP A 184 12.58 -17.93 -27.02
N MET A 185 11.58 -18.56 -26.40
CA MET A 185 10.23 -18.00 -26.26
C MET A 185 10.11 -16.91 -25.21
N LYS A 186 11.10 -16.74 -24.33
CA LYS A 186 11.06 -15.75 -23.25
C LYS A 186 10.81 -14.32 -23.75
N LYS A 187 11.52 -13.90 -24.81
CA LYS A 187 11.40 -12.54 -25.37
C LYS A 187 10.00 -12.24 -25.95
N PRO A 188 9.39 -13.09 -26.81
CA PRO A 188 8.01 -12.90 -27.28
C PRO A 188 6.98 -12.85 -26.13
N VAL A 189 7.08 -13.77 -25.16
CA VAL A 189 6.20 -13.83 -23.99
C VAL A 189 6.28 -12.55 -23.17
N GLN A 190 7.51 -12.07 -22.89
CA GLN A 190 7.71 -10.83 -22.13
C GLN A 190 7.17 -9.60 -22.87
N ARG A 191 7.41 -9.49 -24.20
CA ARG A 191 6.90 -8.37 -25.01
C ARG A 191 5.37 -8.35 -25.06
N ALA A 192 4.75 -9.51 -25.27
CA ALA A 192 3.29 -9.63 -25.28
C ALA A 192 2.70 -9.33 -23.90
N GLY A 193 3.32 -9.81 -22.82
CA GLY A 193 2.90 -9.54 -21.46
C GLY A 193 3.04 -8.06 -21.07
N ALA A 194 4.10 -7.39 -21.52
CA ALA A 194 4.28 -5.94 -21.28
C ALA A 194 3.21 -5.11 -22.01
N ALA A 195 2.92 -5.45 -23.28
CA ALA A 195 1.86 -4.80 -24.06
C ALA A 195 0.48 -4.98 -23.41
N TYR A 196 0.17 -6.19 -22.96
CA TYR A 196 -1.05 -6.49 -22.22
C TYR A 196 -1.16 -5.66 -20.92
N LYS A 197 -0.10 -5.60 -20.10
CA LYS A 197 -0.09 -4.80 -18.87
C LYS A 197 -0.33 -3.31 -19.13
N LYS A 198 0.27 -2.76 -20.20
CA LYS A 198 0.06 -1.37 -20.61
C LYS A 198 -1.40 -1.12 -21.00
N ALA A 199 -1.99 -2.01 -21.79
CA ALA A 199 -3.40 -1.91 -22.21
C ALA A 199 -4.35 -2.07 -21.02
N ALA A 200 -4.06 -2.99 -20.08
CA ALA A 200 -4.83 -3.16 -18.85
C ALA A 200 -4.82 -1.91 -17.96
N GLY A 201 -3.65 -1.25 -17.84
CA GLY A 201 -3.53 0.02 -17.12
C GLY A 201 -4.36 1.13 -17.77
N ALA A 202 -4.32 1.26 -19.09
CA ALA A 202 -5.13 2.24 -19.84
C ALA A 202 -6.63 1.99 -19.68
N LEU A 203 -7.07 0.72 -19.77
CA LEU A 203 -8.47 0.34 -19.55
C LEU A 203 -8.91 0.65 -18.10
N SER A 204 -8.09 0.33 -17.11
CA SER A 204 -8.38 0.64 -15.70
C SER A 204 -8.54 2.14 -15.47
N ALA A 205 -7.68 2.97 -16.05
CA ALA A 205 -7.79 4.43 -15.98
C ALA A 205 -9.07 4.94 -16.63
N ALA A 206 -9.42 4.42 -17.83
CA ALA A 206 -10.66 4.78 -18.50
C ALA A 206 -11.92 4.34 -17.75
N THR A 207 -11.86 3.18 -17.08
CA THR A 207 -12.96 2.66 -16.23
C THR A 207 -13.16 3.58 -15.02
N LEU A 208 -12.06 3.97 -14.35
CA LEU A 208 -12.10 4.86 -13.20
C LEU A 208 -12.65 6.23 -13.57
N ASP A 209 -12.19 6.82 -14.70
CA ASP A 209 -12.70 8.09 -15.22
C ASP A 209 -14.21 8.02 -15.45
N ARG A 210 -14.71 6.96 -16.09
CA ARG A 210 -16.16 6.78 -16.30
C ARG A 210 -16.94 6.64 -15.01
N ALA A 211 -16.42 5.91 -14.03
CA ALA A 211 -17.10 5.73 -12.75
C ALA A 211 -17.17 7.04 -11.95
N GLN A 212 -16.07 7.81 -11.92
CA GLN A 212 -16.01 9.09 -11.20
C GLN A 212 -16.84 10.18 -11.85
N ASN A 213 -16.89 10.23 -13.18
CA ASN A 213 -17.56 11.29 -13.94
C ASN A 213 -18.90 10.86 -14.53
N ALA A 214 -19.48 9.75 -14.10
CA ALA A 214 -20.71 9.20 -14.67
C ALA A 214 -21.89 10.19 -14.66
N VAL A 215 -22.05 10.95 -13.57
CA VAL A 215 -23.09 11.99 -13.44
C VAL A 215 -22.83 13.14 -14.41
N THR A 216 -21.58 13.59 -14.52
CA THR A 216 -21.18 14.64 -15.46
C THR A 216 -21.50 14.25 -16.90
N TYR A 217 -21.18 13.03 -17.30
CA TYR A 217 -21.47 12.55 -18.66
C TYR A 217 -22.96 12.56 -18.98
N ARG A 218 -23.83 12.18 -18.01
CA ARG A 218 -25.28 12.24 -18.16
C ARG A 218 -25.81 13.67 -18.28
N ILE A 219 -25.30 14.58 -17.44
CA ILE A 219 -25.75 15.99 -17.46
C ILE A 219 -25.43 16.65 -18.80
N TYR A 220 -24.29 16.31 -19.39
CA TYR A 220 -23.88 16.90 -20.69
C TYR A 220 -24.25 16.06 -21.92
N GLY A 221 -24.90 14.89 -21.76
CA GLY A 221 -25.32 14.03 -22.87
C GLY A 221 -24.16 13.50 -23.72
N CYS A 222 -22.99 13.23 -23.11
CA CYS A 222 -21.80 12.80 -23.83
C CYS A 222 -21.43 11.33 -23.59
N GLU A 223 -22.40 10.52 -23.11
CA GLU A 223 -22.19 9.10 -22.79
C GLU A 223 -21.71 8.30 -24.01
N ASP A 224 -22.34 8.51 -25.19
CA ASP A 224 -22.02 7.75 -26.39
C ASP A 224 -20.60 8.05 -26.90
N ALA A 225 -20.22 9.34 -26.95
CA ALA A 225 -18.90 9.75 -27.38
C ALA A 225 -17.79 9.20 -26.43
N ARG A 226 -18.10 9.06 -25.14
CA ARG A 226 -17.19 8.47 -24.16
C ARG A 226 -17.23 6.95 -24.19
N ALA A 227 -18.36 6.35 -24.58
CA ALA A 227 -18.47 4.91 -24.77
C ALA A 227 -17.58 4.42 -25.92
N GLU A 228 -17.53 5.13 -27.04
CA GLU A 228 -16.67 4.83 -28.19
C GLU A 228 -15.19 4.77 -27.79
N LYS A 229 -14.69 5.78 -27.05
CA LYS A 229 -13.31 5.77 -26.53
C LYS A 229 -13.01 4.62 -25.57
N TYR A 230 -13.99 4.24 -24.76
CA TYR A 230 -13.84 3.12 -23.85
C TYR A 230 -13.79 1.79 -24.61
N GLU A 231 -14.61 1.63 -25.65
CA GLU A 231 -14.66 0.47 -26.52
C GLU A 231 -13.32 0.27 -27.26
N ASP A 232 -12.68 1.36 -27.70
CA ASP A 232 -11.33 1.31 -28.29
C ASP A 232 -10.28 0.81 -27.28
N ALA A 233 -10.36 1.26 -26.04
CA ALA A 233 -9.47 0.79 -24.98
C ALA A 233 -9.73 -0.70 -24.66
N LEU A 234 -10.99 -1.13 -24.66
CA LEU A 234 -11.42 -2.52 -24.45
C LEU A 234 -10.93 -3.42 -25.58
N ASN A 235 -11.11 -3.01 -26.83
CA ASN A 235 -10.63 -3.72 -28.03
C ASN A 235 -9.09 -3.89 -28.02
N THR A 236 -8.36 -2.85 -27.60
CA THR A 236 -6.90 -2.89 -27.48
C THR A 236 -6.47 -3.85 -26.37
N TYR A 237 -7.17 -3.82 -25.22
CA TYR A 237 -6.97 -4.76 -24.13
C TYR A 237 -7.22 -6.19 -24.56
N GLU A 238 -8.36 -6.47 -25.22
CA GLU A 238 -8.71 -7.82 -25.70
C GLU A 238 -7.65 -8.38 -26.66
N LYS A 239 -7.29 -7.64 -27.71
CA LYS A 239 -6.26 -8.06 -28.68
C LYS A 239 -4.92 -8.36 -28.02
N THR A 240 -4.48 -7.53 -27.09
CA THR A 240 -3.22 -7.73 -26.38
C THR A 240 -3.30 -8.86 -25.36
N ALA A 241 -4.45 -9.05 -24.71
CA ALA A 241 -4.72 -10.15 -23.77
C ALA A 241 -4.68 -11.49 -24.50
N VAL A 242 -5.41 -11.61 -25.62
CA VAL A 242 -5.42 -12.83 -26.45
C VAL A 242 -4.00 -13.17 -26.92
N ARG A 243 -3.27 -12.19 -27.47
CA ARG A 243 -1.88 -12.40 -27.92
C ARG A 243 -0.96 -12.84 -26.78
N SER A 244 -1.08 -12.23 -25.60
CA SER A 244 -0.32 -12.59 -24.40
C SER A 244 -0.65 -14.02 -23.94
N ASN A 245 -1.93 -14.36 -23.90
CA ASN A 245 -2.40 -15.69 -23.48
C ASN A 245 -1.97 -16.79 -24.45
N VAL A 246 -2.01 -16.56 -25.77
CA VAL A 246 -1.53 -17.49 -26.78
C VAL A 246 -0.04 -17.81 -26.56
N TRP A 247 0.81 -16.80 -26.43
CA TRP A 247 2.23 -17.00 -26.17
C TRP A 247 2.50 -17.71 -24.84
N GLN A 248 1.77 -17.36 -23.77
CA GLN A 248 1.93 -18.01 -22.48
C GLN A 248 1.43 -19.46 -22.48
N SER A 249 0.33 -19.74 -23.20
CA SER A 249 -0.26 -21.08 -23.29
C SER A 249 0.49 -22.01 -24.24
N ALA A 250 1.22 -21.47 -25.23
CA ALA A 250 2.04 -22.26 -26.15
C ALA A 250 3.32 -22.82 -25.50
N LEU A 251 3.82 -22.13 -24.43
CA LEU A 251 5.08 -22.52 -23.78
C LEU A 251 5.03 -23.91 -23.09
N PRO A 252 4.00 -24.26 -22.25
CA PRO A 252 3.95 -25.55 -21.59
C PRO A 252 3.90 -26.75 -22.52
N PRO A 253 3.05 -26.79 -23.58
CA PRO A 253 3.06 -27.90 -24.53
C PRO A 253 4.40 -28.12 -25.22
N LEU A 254 5.04 -27.06 -25.71
CA LEU A 254 6.35 -27.17 -26.37
C LEU A 254 7.42 -27.72 -25.44
N TYR A 255 7.44 -27.21 -24.19
CA TYR A 255 8.36 -27.70 -23.19
C TYR A 255 8.15 -29.18 -22.86
N LEU A 256 6.89 -29.58 -22.63
CA LEU A 256 6.53 -30.95 -22.29
C LEU A 256 6.87 -31.91 -23.44
N THR A 257 6.44 -31.60 -24.66
CA THR A 257 6.69 -32.44 -25.85
C THR A 257 8.19 -32.64 -26.08
N ALA A 258 8.99 -31.57 -26.01
CA ALA A 258 10.43 -31.68 -26.16
C ALA A 258 11.07 -32.55 -25.05
N SER A 259 10.63 -32.39 -23.80
CA SER A 259 11.16 -33.20 -22.69
C SER A 259 10.68 -34.64 -22.73
N GLU A 260 9.44 -34.89 -23.17
CA GLU A 260 8.87 -36.26 -23.29
C GLU A 260 9.44 -37.05 -24.45
N ALA A 261 10.17 -36.43 -25.41
CA ALA A 261 10.91 -37.17 -26.42
C ALA A 261 11.86 -38.21 -25.80
N GLY A 262 12.34 -37.98 -24.55
CA GLY A 262 13.09 -38.96 -23.79
C GLY A 262 12.34 -40.28 -23.54
N VAL A 263 11.01 -40.27 -23.53
CA VAL A 263 10.17 -41.47 -23.36
C VAL A 263 10.41 -42.48 -24.51
N LEU A 264 10.68 -42.00 -25.72
CA LEU A 264 10.98 -42.90 -26.85
C LEU A 264 12.23 -43.77 -26.58
N PHE A 265 13.25 -43.18 -25.94
CA PHE A 265 14.44 -43.94 -25.55
C PHE A 265 14.13 -44.90 -24.41
N ILE A 266 13.29 -44.53 -23.46
CA ILE A 266 12.86 -45.41 -22.37
C ILE A 266 12.07 -46.58 -22.91
N LEU A 267 11.15 -46.37 -23.84
CA LEU A 267 10.41 -47.46 -24.50
C LEU A 267 11.33 -48.40 -25.28
N TRP A 268 12.25 -47.84 -26.06
CA TRP A 268 13.14 -48.65 -26.90
C TRP A 268 14.17 -49.44 -26.09
N PHE A 269 14.95 -48.78 -25.24
CA PHE A 269 16.01 -49.43 -24.47
C PHE A 269 15.47 -50.15 -23.24
N GLY A 270 14.41 -49.62 -22.61
CA GLY A 270 13.75 -50.27 -21.46
C GLY A 270 13.08 -51.59 -21.88
N ALA A 271 12.46 -51.67 -23.07
CA ALA A 271 11.95 -52.92 -23.60
C ALA A 271 13.08 -53.96 -23.83
N LYS A 272 14.25 -53.53 -24.34
CA LYS A 272 15.42 -54.40 -24.44
C LYS A 272 15.92 -54.90 -23.08
N ASN A 273 15.89 -54.06 -22.07
CA ASN A 273 16.26 -54.46 -20.69
C ASN A 273 15.28 -55.52 -20.13
N VAL A 274 13.98 -55.38 -20.42
CA VAL A 274 12.97 -56.40 -20.00
C VAL A 274 13.12 -57.70 -20.74
N LEU A 275 13.46 -57.64 -22.05
CA LEU A 275 13.71 -58.83 -22.87
C LEU A 275 15.09 -59.49 -22.63
N GLY A 276 15.90 -58.95 -21.70
CA GLY A 276 17.23 -59.48 -21.37
C GLY A 276 18.31 -59.21 -22.42
N THR A 277 18.03 -58.39 -23.43
CA THR A 277 18.97 -58.01 -24.51
C THR A 277 19.57 -56.62 -24.32
N GLY A 278 19.25 -55.93 -23.22
CA GLY A 278 19.70 -54.57 -22.89
C GLY A 278 20.90 -54.48 -21.97
N TRP A 279 21.14 -53.29 -21.44
CA TRP A 279 22.27 -52.99 -20.52
C TRP A 279 22.07 -53.50 -19.11
N SER A 280 20.82 -53.67 -18.68
CA SER A 280 20.40 -54.12 -17.36
C SER A 280 19.25 -55.10 -17.52
N VAL A 281 19.16 -56.09 -16.60
CA VAL A 281 18.03 -57.02 -16.59
C VAL A 281 16.92 -56.41 -15.76
N TRP A 282 15.79 -56.16 -16.39
CA TRP A 282 14.62 -55.53 -15.74
C TRP A 282 13.44 -56.49 -15.68
N ASP A 283 12.64 -56.34 -14.61
CA ASP A 283 11.26 -56.81 -14.58
C ASP A 283 10.28 -55.70 -15.06
N ILE A 284 9.02 -56.05 -15.20
CA ILE A 284 7.97 -55.07 -15.58
C ILE A 284 7.85 -53.97 -14.53
N ALA A 285 8.12 -54.31 -13.26
CA ALA A 285 8.11 -53.33 -12.15
C ALA A 285 9.17 -52.25 -12.36
N ALA A 286 10.41 -52.62 -12.70
CA ALA A 286 11.52 -51.70 -12.95
C ALA A 286 11.22 -50.78 -14.14
N PHE A 287 10.72 -51.34 -15.26
CA PHE A 287 10.34 -50.59 -16.45
C PHE A 287 9.26 -49.53 -16.14
N THR A 288 8.16 -49.95 -15.50
CA THR A 288 7.04 -49.09 -15.19
C THR A 288 7.45 -48.01 -14.18
N THR A 289 8.24 -48.36 -13.15
CA THR A 289 8.77 -47.42 -12.17
C THR A 289 9.65 -46.36 -12.85
N PHE A 290 10.57 -46.76 -13.72
CA PHE A 290 11.48 -45.86 -14.43
C PHE A 290 10.71 -44.86 -15.32
N LEU A 291 9.76 -45.38 -16.11
CA LEU A 291 8.91 -44.55 -16.98
C LEU A 291 8.08 -43.55 -16.18
N SER A 292 7.45 -43.99 -15.08
CA SER A 292 6.66 -43.13 -14.22
C SER A 292 7.53 -42.06 -13.51
N CYS A 293 8.73 -42.43 -13.04
CA CYS A 293 9.69 -41.49 -12.45
C CYS A 293 10.10 -40.41 -13.45
N PHE A 294 10.44 -40.79 -14.67
CA PHE A 294 10.85 -39.86 -15.72
C PHE A 294 9.73 -38.87 -16.07
N THR A 295 8.51 -39.35 -16.31
CA THR A 295 7.34 -38.51 -16.62
C THR A 295 7.05 -37.51 -15.51
N LYS A 296 7.10 -37.96 -14.23
CA LYS A 296 6.91 -37.09 -13.08
C LYS A 296 8.05 -36.07 -12.91
N LEU A 297 9.30 -36.45 -13.22
CA LEU A 297 10.44 -35.53 -13.23
C LEU A 297 10.24 -34.42 -14.26
N VAL A 298 9.86 -34.75 -15.49
CA VAL A 298 9.61 -33.80 -16.60
C VAL A 298 8.51 -32.79 -16.18
N VAL A 299 7.38 -33.29 -15.66
CA VAL A 299 6.27 -32.42 -15.21
C VAL A 299 6.71 -31.49 -14.05
N LYS A 300 7.53 -31.99 -13.13
CA LYS A 300 8.05 -31.16 -12.02
C LYS A 300 9.04 -30.11 -12.52
N SER A 301 9.92 -30.47 -13.44
CA SER A 301 10.91 -29.57 -14.06
C SER A 301 10.24 -28.37 -14.74
N SER A 302 9.11 -28.57 -15.43
CA SER A 302 8.37 -27.48 -16.10
C SER A 302 7.86 -26.41 -15.13
N LYS A 303 7.67 -26.75 -13.85
CA LYS A 303 7.17 -25.81 -12.81
C LYS A 303 8.26 -24.89 -12.27
N ALA A 304 9.55 -25.25 -12.43
CA ALA A 304 10.66 -24.44 -11.93
C ALA A 304 10.70 -23.02 -12.53
N ALA A 305 10.28 -22.86 -13.79
CA ALA A 305 10.20 -21.56 -14.44
C ALA A 305 9.21 -20.60 -13.76
N LYS A 306 8.13 -21.10 -13.18
CA LYS A 306 7.14 -20.28 -12.45
C LYS A 306 7.70 -19.70 -11.16
N LEU A 307 8.62 -20.40 -10.51
CA LEU A 307 9.33 -19.91 -9.33
C LEU A 307 10.15 -18.66 -9.67
N PHE A 308 10.91 -18.73 -10.76
CA PHE A 308 11.79 -17.63 -11.17
C PHE A 308 11.00 -16.33 -11.41
N ASN A 309 9.87 -16.43 -12.11
CA ASN A 309 9.01 -15.27 -12.36
C ASN A 309 8.44 -14.67 -11.06
N ALA A 310 8.06 -15.51 -10.09
CA ALA A 310 7.53 -15.04 -8.82
C ALA A 310 8.60 -14.35 -7.96
N VAL A 311 9.82 -14.90 -7.96
CA VAL A 311 10.95 -14.30 -7.23
C VAL A 311 11.36 -12.97 -7.86
N GLN A 312 11.44 -12.89 -9.21
CA GLN A 312 11.74 -11.62 -9.88
C GLN A 312 10.68 -10.54 -9.59
N LYS A 313 9.39 -10.91 -9.62
CA LYS A 313 8.31 -9.97 -9.30
C LYS A 313 8.44 -9.46 -7.87
N ALA A 314 8.71 -10.36 -6.92
CA ALA A 314 8.93 -10.02 -5.52
C ALA A 314 10.16 -9.10 -5.32
N GLU A 315 11.24 -9.32 -6.07
CA GLU A 315 12.46 -8.48 -6.01
C GLU A 315 12.18 -7.05 -6.47
N VAL A 316 11.45 -6.88 -7.56
CA VAL A 316 11.03 -5.56 -8.05
C VAL A 316 10.16 -4.85 -7.02
N SER A 317 9.13 -5.52 -6.49
CA SER A 317 8.25 -4.96 -5.46
C SER A 317 9.00 -4.66 -4.17
N TRP A 318 9.94 -5.52 -3.76
CA TRP A 318 10.80 -5.29 -2.59
C TRP A 318 11.64 -4.02 -2.74
N THR A 319 12.24 -3.80 -3.90
CA THR A 319 13.06 -2.60 -4.15
C THR A 319 12.24 -1.32 -3.98
N ARG A 320 10.96 -1.34 -4.35
CA ARG A 320 10.05 -0.19 -4.21
C ARG A 320 9.64 0.08 -2.77
N ILE A 321 9.40 -0.96 -1.96
CA ILE A 321 8.94 -0.81 -0.57
C ILE A 321 10.08 -0.74 0.45
N LYS A 322 11.28 -1.23 0.12
CA LYS A 322 12.44 -1.31 1.03
C LYS A 322 12.79 0.01 1.72
N PRO A 323 12.74 1.20 1.08
CA PRO A 323 12.99 2.47 1.76
C PRO A 323 12.05 2.75 2.94
N LEU A 324 10.81 2.21 2.87
CA LEU A 324 9.78 2.32 3.90
C LEU A 324 9.84 1.19 4.94
N MET A 325 10.61 0.13 4.69
CA MET A 325 10.75 -1.02 5.59
C MET A 325 11.83 -0.76 6.66
N LYS A 326 11.61 0.29 7.46
CA LYS A 326 12.43 0.64 8.61
C LYS A 326 11.72 0.26 9.90
N GLN A 327 12.47 0.08 10.99
CA GLN A 327 11.85 -0.13 12.29
C GLN A 327 11.04 1.11 12.67
N PRO A 328 9.73 1.00 12.95
CA PRO A 328 8.95 2.15 13.34
C PRO A 328 9.51 2.73 14.65
N GLU A 329 9.80 4.00 14.64
CA GLU A 329 10.29 4.73 15.81
C GLU A 329 9.25 4.67 16.94
N GLN A 330 9.68 4.39 18.17
CA GLN A 330 8.79 4.49 19.32
C GLN A 330 8.62 5.98 19.63
N LEU A 331 7.42 6.49 19.41
CA LEU A 331 7.12 7.88 19.71
C LEU A 331 7.04 8.07 21.23
N ALA A 332 7.80 9.03 21.75
CA ALA A 332 7.62 9.49 23.11
C ALA A 332 6.19 10.03 23.32
N PRO A 333 5.64 10.02 24.53
CA PRO A 333 4.35 10.64 24.81
C PRO A 333 4.31 12.10 24.34
N LEU A 334 3.16 12.51 23.77
CA LEU A 334 2.96 13.90 23.36
C LEU A 334 2.87 14.76 24.62
N ARG A 335 3.76 15.74 24.75
CA ARG A 335 3.72 16.74 25.81
C ARG A 335 3.44 18.09 25.17
N ILE A 336 2.30 18.69 25.52
CA ILE A 336 1.94 20.04 25.09
C ILE A 336 2.84 21.00 25.90
N PRO A 337 3.61 21.89 25.23
CA PRO A 337 4.43 22.88 25.95
C PRO A 337 3.56 23.96 26.56
N GLU A 338 4.10 24.66 27.56
CA GLU A 338 3.45 25.84 28.14
C GLU A 338 3.33 26.95 27.08
N PRO A 339 2.30 27.80 27.19
CA PRO A 339 2.15 28.98 26.35
C PRO A 339 3.39 29.87 26.39
N ALA A 340 3.84 30.33 25.24
CA ALA A 340 5.02 31.20 25.12
C ALA A 340 4.89 32.08 23.87
N ASP A 341 5.70 33.15 23.84
CA ASP A 341 5.73 34.09 22.71
C ASP A 341 6.16 33.41 21.43
N VAL A 342 5.57 33.84 20.32
CA VAL A 342 6.01 33.52 18.96
C VAL A 342 6.73 34.73 18.37
N THR A 343 8.02 34.57 18.02
CA THR A 343 8.82 35.65 17.47
C THR A 343 9.26 35.28 16.04
N LEU A 344 8.94 36.13 15.08
CA LEU A 344 9.36 36.05 13.70
C LEU A 344 10.35 37.17 13.42
N GLU A 345 11.53 36.83 12.86
CA GLU A 345 12.60 37.79 12.55
C GLU A 345 13.02 37.61 11.10
N ASN A 346 12.72 38.61 10.27
CA ASN A 346 13.06 38.63 8.85
C ASN A 346 12.67 37.32 8.11
N LEU A 347 11.52 36.78 8.47
CA LEU A 347 11.02 35.52 7.91
C LEU A 347 10.74 35.68 6.42
N SER A 348 11.19 34.71 5.62
CA SER A 348 11.03 34.69 4.18
C SER A 348 10.79 33.28 3.66
N PHE A 349 10.08 33.15 2.55
CA PHE A 349 9.81 31.87 1.93
C PHE A 349 9.83 31.96 0.40
N ALA A 350 10.36 30.92 -0.28
CA ALA A 350 10.42 30.84 -1.72
C ALA A 350 10.11 29.43 -2.24
N TYR A 351 9.39 29.33 -3.37
CA TYR A 351 9.25 28.10 -4.14
C TYR A 351 10.20 28.10 -5.34
N GLY A 352 11.11 27.13 -5.40
CA GLY A 352 12.00 26.98 -6.57
C GLY A 352 12.88 28.20 -6.87
N GLY A 353 13.12 29.06 -5.85
CA GLY A 353 13.91 30.29 -6.00
C GLY A 353 13.09 31.57 -6.20
N GLU A 354 11.80 31.48 -6.49
CA GLU A 354 10.91 32.66 -6.54
C GLU A 354 10.34 32.97 -5.15
N PRO A 355 10.57 34.21 -4.63
CA PRO A 355 10.12 34.59 -3.30
C PRO A 355 8.58 34.71 -3.27
N VAL A 356 7.96 34.06 -2.29
CA VAL A 356 6.52 34.18 -2.00
C VAL A 356 6.28 35.35 -1.09
N PHE A 357 7.11 35.50 -0.05
CA PHE A 357 7.15 36.67 0.83
C PHE A 357 8.54 36.84 1.44
N THR A 358 8.84 38.07 1.88
CA THR A 358 10.14 38.43 2.45
C THR A 358 9.98 39.42 3.59
N GLY A 359 10.90 39.38 4.57
CA GLY A 359 11.09 40.41 5.56
C GLY A 359 10.03 40.48 6.66
N LEU A 360 9.26 39.40 6.89
CA LEU A 360 8.25 39.38 7.94
C LEU A 360 8.87 39.34 9.32
N SER A 361 8.60 40.37 10.13
CA SER A 361 9.07 40.45 11.52
C SER A 361 7.91 40.88 12.42
N LEU A 362 7.65 40.07 13.47
CA LEU A 362 6.65 40.39 14.49
C LEU A 362 6.89 39.54 15.75
N THR A 363 6.35 40.00 16.87
CA THR A 363 6.24 39.21 18.11
C THR A 363 4.77 39.13 18.49
N ALA A 364 4.27 37.90 18.69
CA ALA A 364 2.93 37.61 19.18
C ALA A 364 3.03 36.94 20.55
N ARG A 365 2.20 37.38 21.50
CA ARG A 365 2.14 36.89 22.89
C ARG A 365 0.91 36.03 23.11
N PRO A 366 0.92 35.12 24.11
CA PRO A 366 -0.30 34.44 24.51
C PRO A 366 -1.43 35.45 24.79
N GLY A 367 -2.60 35.23 24.21
CA GLY A 367 -3.73 36.14 24.17
C GLY A 367 -3.89 36.92 22.86
N ASP A 368 -2.87 36.95 22.00
CA ASP A 368 -2.92 37.69 20.75
C ASP A 368 -3.58 36.86 19.62
N ILE A 369 -4.47 37.53 18.89
CA ILE A 369 -4.99 37.06 17.59
C ILE A 369 -4.38 37.93 16.51
N ILE A 370 -3.56 37.35 15.67
CA ILE A 370 -2.87 38.00 14.56
C ILE A 370 -3.62 37.70 13.25
N GLY A 371 -4.19 38.72 12.63
CA GLY A 371 -4.86 38.60 11.35
C GLY A 371 -3.87 38.49 10.21
N ILE A 372 -4.11 37.61 9.24
CA ILE A 372 -3.32 37.49 8.02
C ILE A 372 -4.25 37.66 6.83
N THR A 373 -3.99 38.67 6.00
CA THR A 373 -4.82 38.96 4.82
C THR A 373 -4.01 39.50 3.65
N GLY A 374 -4.66 39.63 2.52
CA GLY A 374 -4.08 40.12 1.26
C GLY A 374 -4.82 39.56 0.05
N PRO A 375 -4.48 39.97 -1.17
CA PRO A 375 -5.06 39.48 -2.40
C PRO A 375 -5.02 37.95 -2.55
N VAL A 376 -5.79 37.41 -3.50
CA VAL A 376 -5.75 35.97 -3.79
C VAL A 376 -4.38 35.58 -4.32
N ALA A 377 -3.89 34.41 -3.90
CA ALA A 377 -2.59 33.84 -4.28
C ALA A 377 -1.34 34.62 -3.80
N CYS A 378 -1.44 35.55 -2.82
CA CYS A 378 -0.28 36.25 -2.27
C CYS A 378 0.56 35.45 -1.25
N GLY A 379 0.22 34.19 -0.96
CA GLY A 379 1.04 33.31 -0.10
C GLY A 379 0.56 33.16 1.34
N LYS A 380 -0.65 33.59 1.71
CA LYS A 380 -1.21 33.48 3.08
C LYS A 380 -1.16 32.06 3.65
N SER A 381 -1.71 31.11 2.93
CA SER A 381 -1.70 29.69 3.35
C SER A 381 -0.27 29.12 3.40
N THR A 382 0.64 29.64 2.57
CA THR A 382 2.07 29.29 2.61
C THR A 382 2.70 29.74 3.93
N LEU A 383 2.41 30.97 4.36
CA LEU A 383 2.85 31.49 5.67
C LEU A 383 2.32 30.61 6.81
N GLY A 384 1.05 30.20 6.78
CA GLY A 384 0.49 29.27 7.76
C GLY A 384 1.23 27.95 7.82
N ARG A 385 1.67 27.41 6.67
CA ARG A 385 2.42 26.14 6.60
C ARG A 385 3.88 26.26 7.07
N VAL A 386 4.46 27.45 7.12
CA VAL A 386 5.82 27.63 7.67
C VAL A 386 5.90 27.15 9.12
N PHE A 387 4.85 27.37 9.93
CA PHE A 387 4.79 26.89 11.31
C PHE A 387 4.79 25.37 11.45
N LEU A 388 4.44 24.64 10.39
CA LEU A 388 4.52 23.17 10.35
C LEU A 388 5.91 22.65 9.94
N CYS A 389 6.83 23.54 9.52
CA CYS A 389 8.17 23.21 9.03
C CYS A 389 8.17 22.17 7.91
N GLU A 390 7.12 22.15 7.05
CA GLU A 390 7.03 21.23 5.91
C GLU A 390 8.02 21.56 4.79
N ALA A 391 8.49 22.81 4.75
CA ALA A 391 9.50 23.29 3.80
C ALA A 391 10.46 24.25 4.50
N PRO A 392 11.73 24.34 4.04
CA PRO A 392 12.71 25.25 4.61
C PRO A 392 12.31 26.71 4.34
N TYR A 393 12.53 27.55 5.33
CA TYR A 393 12.30 29.01 5.27
C TYR A 393 13.58 29.77 5.59
N GLY A 394 13.66 31.05 5.20
CA GLY A 394 14.75 31.96 5.56
C GLY A 394 14.35 32.86 6.73
N GLY A 395 15.33 33.41 7.44
CA GLY A 395 15.12 34.16 8.67
C GLY A 395 14.94 33.26 9.88
N SER A 396 14.20 33.70 10.89
CA SER A 396 13.97 32.96 12.13
C SER A 396 12.50 32.97 12.52
N ALA A 397 12.00 31.82 12.98
CA ALA A 397 10.68 31.67 13.61
C ALA A 397 10.83 30.84 14.88
N ARG A 398 10.52 31.48 16.04
CA ARG A 398 10.76 30.88 17.35
C ARG A 398 9.48 30.79 18.19
N PHE A 399 9.42 29.74 18.99
CA PHE A 399 8.42 29.56 20.04
C PHE A 399 9.14 29.46 21.39
N GLY A 400 8.88 30.37 22.33
CA GLY A 400 9.56 30.39 23.63
C GLY A 400 11.08 30.41 23.52
N GLY A 401 11.65 31.11 22.50
CA GLY A 401 13.09 31.18 22.23
C GLY A 401 13.66 30.00 21.44
N THR A 402 12.90 28.93 21.20
CA THR A 402 13.34 27.77 20.41
C THR A 402 12.90 27.93 18.96
N GLU A 403 13.83 27.73 18.01
CA GLU A 403 13.53 27.79 16.58
C GLU A 403 12.60 26.65 16.17
N PHE A 404 11.54 26.94 15.39
CA PHE A 404 10.58 25.91 14.92
C PHE A 404 11.27 24.81 14.11
N SER A 405 12.24 25.16 13.26
CA SER A 405 13.00 24.21 12.45
C SER A 405 13.90 23.27 13.26
N ALA A 406 14.20 23.61 14.52
CA ALA A 406 14.94 22.74 15.45
C ALA A 406 14.02 21.75 16.21
N LEU A 407 12.71 21.96 16.17
CA LEU A 407 11.74 21.08 16.81
C LEU A 407 11.58 19.78 15.97
N THR A 408 11.46 18.68 16.67
CA THR A 408 11.06 17.41 16.02
C THR A 408 9.62 17.49 15.52
N PRO A 409 9.21 16.70 14.50
CA PRO A 409 7.82 16.68 14.02
C PRO A 409 6.79 16.43 15.14
N ARG A 410 7.18 15.67 16.16
CA ARG A 410 6.34 15.42 17.34
C ARG A 410 6.17 16.65 18.21
N GLN A 411 7.23 17.43 18.42
CA GLN A 411 7.18 18.69 19.15
C GLN A 411 6.38 19.74 18.38
N ILE A 412 6.55 19.83 17.04
CA ILE A 412 5.72 20.71 16.21
C ILE A 412 4.24 20.35 16.37
N SER A 413 3.86 19.07 16.29
CA SER A 413 2.47 18.65 16.47
C SER A 413 1.94 18.86 17.91
N ALA A 414 2.82 19.02 18.88
CA ALA A 414 2.45 19.39 20.25
C ALA A 414 2.31 20.91 20.43
N THR A 415 2.99 21.71 19.60
CA THR A 415 3.04 23.17 19.71
C THR A 415 2.01 23.86 18.82
N VAL A 416 1.81 23.34 17.58
CA VAL A 416 1.00 23.99 16.56
C VAL A 416 -0.27 23.18 16.28
N GLY A 417 -1.44 23.80 16.44
CA GLY A 417 -2.73 23.36 15.94
C GLY A 417 -2.98 24.04 14.59
N TYR A 418 -3.22 23.25 13.55
CA TYR A 418 -3.41 23.78 12.20
C TYR A 418 -4.77 23.37 11.64
N LEU A 419 -5.55 24.36 11.23
CA LEU A 419 -6.76 24.18 10.42
C LEU A 419 -6.46 24.65 8.98
N GLY A 420 -6.51 23.73 8.03
CA GLY A 420 -6.34 24.07 6.61
C GLY A 420 -7.61 24.62 5.97
N HIS A 421 -7.46 25.23 4.80
CA HIS A 421 -8.59 25.80 4.03
C HIS A 421 -9.63 24.72 3.67
N ASP A 422 -9.19 23.54 3.24
CA ASP A 422 -10.07 22.41 2.95
C ASP A 422 -10.10 21.45 4.14
N PRO A 423 -11.25 21.22 4.78
CA PRO A 423 -11.34 20.36 5.95
C PRO A 423 -11.14 18.89 5.58
N GLU A 424 -10.06 18.28 6.05
CA GLU A 424 -9.81 16.85 5.89
C GLU A 424 -10.50 16.07 7.01
N LEU A 425 -11.64 15.44 6.73
CA LEU A 425 -12.42 14.65 7.67
C LEU A 425 -12.30 13.15 7.39
N SER A 426 -12.22 12.37 8.45
CA SER A 426 -12.17 10.91 8.38
C SER A 426 -13.56 10.32 8.19
N ALA A 427 -13.66 9.17 7.49
CA ALA A 427 -14.88 8.37 7.43
C ALA A 427 -15.13 7.67 8.78
N ASP A 428 -15.53 8.44 9.78
CA ASP A 428 -15.72 8.00 11.18
C ASP A 428 -16.86 8.80 11.82
N THR A 429 -17.13 8.59 13.09
CA THR A 429 -18.15 9.36 13.83
C THR A 429 -17.76 10.82 13.99
N VAL A 430 -18.75 11.68 14.28
CA VAL A 430 -18.50 13.09 14.63
C VAL A 430 -17.55 13.16 15.83
N GLN A 431 -17.80 12.38 16.89
CA GLN A 431 -16.96 12.30 18.08
C GLN A 431 -15.51 11.97 17.74
N ASN A 432 -15.28 10.92 16.97
CA ASN A 432 -13.94 10.48 16.59
C ASN A 432 -13.23 11.50 15.69
N ASN A 433 -13.96 12.25 14.88
CA ASN A 433 -13.42 13.35 14.10
C ASN A 433 -12.97 14.54 14.94
N VAL A 434 -13.63 14.84 16.04
CA VAL A 434 -13.20 15.89 16.98
C VAL A 434 -12.03 15.44 17.82
N LEU A 435 -12.13 14.26 18.45
CA LEU A 435 -11.19 13.82 19.48
C LEU A 435 -9.92 13.20 18.91
N CYS A 436 -9.96 12.56 17.75
CA CYS A 436 -8.82 11.85 17.13
C CYS A 436 -8.04 10.96 18.12
N GLY A 437 -8.76 10.27 19.03
CA GLY A 437 -8.18 9.38 20.04
C GLY A 437 -7.78 10.08 21.36
N SER A 438 -8.18 11.33 21.58
CA SER A 438 -8.12 12.00 22.89
C SER A 438 -9.20 11.44 23.82
N GLU A 439 -8.94 11.43 25.14
CA GLU A 439 -9.88 10.98 26.18
C GLU A 439 -10.82 12.10 26.66
N GLN A 440 -10.89 13.22 25.97
CA GLN A 440 -11.72 14.38 26.31
C GLN A 440 -13.17 14.17 25.86
N GLU A 441 -14.06 15.11 26.26
CA GLU A 441 -15.42 15.21 25.75
C GLU A 441 -15.45 16.09 24.49
N ALA A 442 -16.26 15.74 23.48
CA ALA A 442 -16.32 16.46 22.21
C ALA A 442 -17.25 17.69 22.26
N GLU A 443 -18.29 17.63 23.11
CA GLU A 443 -19.36 18.63 23.19
C GLU A 443 -18.86 20.05 23.43
N PRO A 444 -17.95 20.32 24.39
CA PRO A 444 -17.46 21.67 24.61
C PRO A 444 -16.87 22.32 23.37
N TYR A 445 -16.08 21.55 22.60
CA TYR A 445 -15.42 22.05 21.40
C TYR A 445 -16.38 22.20 20.22
N LEU A 446 -17.45 21.40 20.17
CA LEU A 446 -18.53 21.60 19.21
C LEU A 446 -19.30 22.88 19.51
N ALA A 447 -19.52 23.21 20.81
CA ALA A 447 -20.13 24.47 21.23
C ALA A 447 -19.24 25.68 20.89
N GLU A 448 -17.92 25.58 21.12
CA GLU A 448 -16.94 26.60 20.69
C GLU A 448 -16.99 26.87 19.18
N ALA A 449 -17.18 25.84 18.39
CA ALA A 449 -17.34 25.94 16.93
C ALA A 449 -18.79 26.24 16.48
N ALA A 450 -19.73 26.49 17.42
CA ALA A 450 -21.16 26.69 17.17
C ALA A 450 -21.80 25.58 16.31
N LEU A 451 -21.46 24.33 16.57
CA LEU A 451 -21.93 23.14 15.83
C LEU A 451 -22.75 22.17 16.71
N ASP A 452 -22.75 22.33 18.02
CA ASP A 452 -23.35 21.41 18.98
C ASP A 452 -24.86 21.21 18.78
N ASP A 453 -25.62 22.27 18.52
CA ASP A 453 -27.07 22.18 18.27
C ASP A 453 -27.38 21.40 16.98
N GLU A 454 -26.58 21.56 15.94
CA GLU A 454 -26.75 20.83 14.68
C GLU A 454 -26.42 19.34 14.87
N VAL A 455 -25.35 19.03 15.60
CA VAL A 455 -24.96 17.65 15.91
C VAL A 455 -26.02 16.97 16.77
N ARG A 456 -26.60 17.66 17.78
CA ARG A 456 -27.71 17.10 18.58
C ARG A 456 -28.95 16.76 17.76
N ARG A 457 -29.19 17.46 16.64
CA ARG A 457 -30.31 17.19 15.73
C ARG A 457 -30.03 16.06 14.73
N MET A 458 -28.79 15.59 14.64
CA MET A 458 -28.46 14.42 13.81
C MET A 458 -29.07 13.15 14.43
N GLU A 459 -29.46 12.20 13.59
CA GLU A 459 -30.16 10.96 14.01
C GLU A 459 -29.42 10.17 15.11
N GLN A 460 -28.07 10.18 15.09
CA GLN A 460 -27.22 9.48 16.04
C GLN A 460 -26.32 10.45 16.85
N GLY A 461 -26.59 11.77 16.79
CA GLY A 461 -25.81 12.75 17.52
C GLY A 461 -24.31 12.63 17.25
N LEU A 462 -23.51 12.52 18.32
CA LEU A 462 -22.04 12.36 18.24
C LEU A 462 -21.59 11.09 17.53
N GLU A 463 -22.41 10.02 17.59
CA GLU A 463 -22.12 8.73 16.93
C GLU A 463 -22.49 8.72 15.44
N THR A 464 -22.98 9.83 14.91
CA THR A 464 -23.28 9.97 13.48
C THR A 464 -22.01 9.76 12.66
N VAL A 465 -21.99 8.72 11.83
CA VAL A 465 -20.89 8.42 10.92
C VAL A 465 -20.97 9.36 9.71
N ILE A 466 -19.92 10.15 9.52
CA ILE A 466 -19.76 11.01 8.36
C ILE A 466 -19.00 10.26 7.26
N GLY A 467 -19.39 10.44 6.01
CA GLY A 467 -18.74 9.77 4.88
C GLY A 467 -17.30 10.26 4.65
N PRO A 468 -16.55 9.59 3.74
CA PRO A 468 -15.20 10.02 3.40
C PRO A 468 -15.18 11.49 2.97
N GLY A 469 -14.24 12.29 3.56
CA GLY A 469 -14.17 13.72 3.31
C GLY A 469 -15.39 14.53 3.79
N GLY A 470 -16.20 13.97 4.71
CA GLY A 470 -17.37 14.69 5.26
C GLY A 470 -18.57 14.79 4.31
N THR A 471 -18.73 13.86 3.38
CA THR A 471 -19.76 13.91 2.31
C THR A 471 -21.21 14.03 2.80
N ARG A 472 -21.48 13.80 4.09
CA ARG A 472 -22.80 13.94 4.73
C ARG A 472 -23.00 15.29 5.43
N LEU A 473 -21.98 16.15 5.42
CA LEU A 473 -22.00 17.47 6.03
C LEU A 473 -22.06 18.57 4.96
N SER A 474 -22.67 19.68 5.29
CA SER A 474 -22.51 20.90 4.50
C SER A 474 -21.07 21.43 4.62
N GLY A 475 -20.60 22.26 3.67
CA GLY A 475 -19.26 22.85 3.73
C GLY A 475 -19.01 23.57 5.06
N GLY A 476 -19.98 24.35 5.55
CA GLY A 476 -19.89 25.06 6.84
C GLY A 476 -19.86 24.13 8.06
N GLN A 477 -20.60 23.01 8.01
CA GLN A 477 -20.54 21.99 9.07
C GLN A 477 -19.18 21.30 9.09
N ALA A 478 -18.66 20.93 7.91
CA ALA A 478 -17.35 20.31 7.78
C ALA A 478 -16.22 21.21 8.31
N GLN A 479 -16.29 22.52 7.97
CA GLN A 479 -15.31 23.52 8.44
C GLN A 479 -15.36 23.67 9.97
N ARG A 480 -16.57 23.81 10.55
CA ARG A 480 -16.74 23.93 12.02
C ARG A 480 -16.34 22.65 12.76
N LEU A 481 -16.59 21.48 12.17
CA LEU A 481 -16.14 20.21 12.76
C LEU A 481 -14.60 20.11 12.80
N ALA A 482 -13.93 20.54 11.72
CA ALA A 482 -12.48 20.60 11.69
C ALA A 482 -11.91 21.68 12.64
N LEU A 483 -12.62 22.80 12.84
CA LEU A 483 -12.28 23.79 13.85
C LEU A 483 -12.41 23.20 15.25
N ALA A 484 -13.53 22.55 15.59
CA ALA A 484 -13.73 21.86 16.86
C ALA A 484 -12.61 20.86 17.16
N ARG A 485 -12.18 20.08 16.17
CA ARG A 485 -11.01 19.19 16.27
C ARG A 485 -9.74 19.96 16.62
N THR A 486 -9.48 21.09 15.95
CA THR A 486 -8.28 21.89 16.17
C THR A 486 -8.25 22.45 17.58
N LEU A 487 -9.41 22.92 18.09
CA LEU A 487 -9.56 23.41 19.45
C LEU A 487 -9.40 22.28 20.50
N ALA A 488 -9.99 21.11 20.27
CA ALA A 488 -9.93 19.97 21.19
C ALA A 488 -8.50 19.52 21.52
N HIS A 489 -7.55 19.78 20.64
CA HIS A 489 -6.16 19.42 20.90
C HIS A 489 -5.35 20.44 21.70
N GLY A 490 -5.89 21.63 22.00
CA GLY A 490 -5.38 22.59 22.99
C GLY A 490 -3.94 23.05 22.76
N ARG A 491 -3.50 23.28 21.52
CA ARG A 491 -2.12 23.70 21.22
C ARG A 491 -1.89 25.17 21.57
N PRO A 492 -0.69 25.55 22.06
CA PRO A 492 -0.37 26.94 22.41
C PRO A 492 -0.30 27.88 21.21
N VAL A 493 -0.05 27.38 20.01
CA VAL A 493 -0.08 28.16 18.76
C VAL A 493 -1.16 27.59 17.85
N LEU A 494 -2.12 28.40 17.42
CA LEU A 494 -3.15 28.03 16.47
C LEU A 494 -2.93 28.77 15.16
N VAL A 495 -2.99 28.04 14.05
CA VAL A 495 -2.97 28.59 12.69
C VAL A 495 -4.26 28.16 12.00
N LEU A 496 -5.16 29.11 11.75
CA LEU A 496 -6.49 28.89 11.21
C LEU A 496 -6.57 29.49 9.80
N ASP A 497 -6.58 28.63 8.77
CA ASP A 497 -6.62 29.06 7.36
C ASP A 497 -8.08 29.13 6.87
N ASP A 498 -8.60 30.34 6.84
CA ASP A 498 -9.95 30.73 6.42
C ASP A 498 -11.09 29.96 7.12
N PRO A 499 -11.09 29.93 8.48
CA PRO A 499 -12.05 29.14 9.26
C PRO A 499 -13.51 29.55 9.04
N PHE A 500 -13.75 30.71 8.45
CA PHE A 500 -15.07 31.32 8.27
C PHE A 500 -15.60 31.25 6.83
N SER A 501 -14.88 30.64 5.90
CA SER A 501 -15.17 30.70 4.44
C SER A 501 -16.59 30.24 4.08
N ALA A 502 -17.12 29.24 4.76
CA ALA A 502 -18.43 28.65 4.49
C ALA A 502 -19.50 29.00 5.54
N LEU A 503 -19.26 30.04 6.39
CA LEU A 503 -20.17 30.45 7.45
C LEU A 503 -20.99 31.66 7.02
N ASP A 504 -22.24 31.72 7.50
CA ASP A 504 -23.01 32.96 7.53
C ASP A 504 -22.46 33.91 8.61
N ARG A 505 -22.81 35.17 8.52
CA ARG A 505 -22.24 36.20 9.36
C ARG A 505 -22.56 36.04 10.85
N ASN A 506 -23.76 35.59 11.18
CA ASN A 506 -24.16 35.44 12.57
C ASN A 506 -23.36 34.30 13.23
N THR A 507 -23.20 33.20 12.52
CA THR A 507 -22.36 32.07 12.97
C THR A 507 -20.89 32.47 13.06
N GLU A 508 -20.37 33.25 12.10
CA GLU A 508 -19.01 33.79 12.14
C GLU A 508 -18.77 34.67 13.39
N ASP A 509 -19.71 35.57 13.72
CA ASP A 509 -19.62 36.45 14.89
C ASP A 509 -19.61 35.64 16.21
N ILE A 510 -20.38 34.54 16.28
CA ILE A 510 -20.40 33.64 17.43
C ILE A 510 -19.06 32.91 17.55
N VAL A 511 -18.61 32.27 16.48
CA VAL A 511 -17.35 31.50 16.50
C VAL A 511 -16.15 32.39 16.76
N PHE A 512 -16.10 33.61 16.21
CA PHE A 512 -15.00 34.55 16.50
C PHE A 512 -14.98 34.99 17.99
N ARG A 513 -16.12 35.23 18.60
CA ARG A 513 -16.22 35.56 20.01
C ARG A 513 -15.77 34.40 20.91
N ASN A 514 -16.19 33.18 20.59
CA ASN A 514 -15.74 31.98 21.29
C ASN A 514 -14.23 31.80 21.12
N LEU A 515 -13.69 32.06 19.94
CA LEU A 515 -12.26 31.99 19.66
C LEU A 515 -11.46 33.02 20.47
N GLN A 516 -11.98 34.23 20.66
CA GLN A 516 -11.35 35.25 21.51
C GLN A 516 -11.23 34.78 22.97
N GLU A 517 -12.27 34.15 23.51
CA GLU A 517 -12.26 33.58 24.86
C GLU A 517 -11.29 32.40 24.96
N TYR A 518 -11.30 31.52 23.96
CA TYR A 518 -10.40 30.35 23.87
C TYR A 518 -8.92 30.73 23.71
N ALA A 519 -8.64 31.89 23.08
CA ALA A 519 -7.28 32.34 22.76
C ALA A 519 -6.54 33.03 23.93
N LYS A 520 -7.14 33.23 25.09
CA LYS A 520 -6.55 34.01 26.20
C LYS A 520 -5.15 33.57 26.64
N ASP A 521 -4.84 32.30 26.50
CA ASP A 521 -3.55 31.70 26.83
C ASP A 521 -2.81 31.14 25.60
N LYS A 522 -3.21 31.51 24.38
CA LYS A 522 -2.68 30.99 23.14
C LYS A 522 -2.33 32.10 22.17
N VAL A 523 -1.45 31.81 21.22
CA VAL A 523 -1.19 32.67 20.06
C VAL A 523 -2.00 32.14 18.87
N VAL A 524 -2.83 32.98 18.27
CA VAL A 524 -3.67 32.61 17.14
C VAL A 524 -3.27 33.40 15.90
N PHE A 525 -2.89 32.71 14.84
CA PHE A 525 -2.72 33.26 13.49
C PHE A 525 -3.97 32.92 12.69
N LEU A 526 -4.76 33.94 12.36
CA LEU A 526 -6.02 33.80 11.66
C LEU A 526 -5.89 34.34 10.24
N ILE A 527 -5.84 33.45 9.27
CA ILE A 527 -5.86 33.80 7.86
C ILE A 527 -7.31 33.96 7.43
N SER A 528 -7.67 35.11 6.88
CA SER A 528 -9.01 35.31 6.33
C SER A 528 -9.04 36.29 5.18
N HIS A 529 -9.96 36.03 4.27
CA HIS A 529 -10.37 36.95 3.22
C HIS A 529 -11.45 37.94 3.71
N ARG A 530 -12.12 37.65 4.83
CA ARG A 530 -13.17 38.46 5.44
C ARG A 530 -12.56 39.34 6.52
N LEU A 531 -12.66 40.65 6.36
CA LEU A 531 -11.96 41.62 7.21
C LEU A 531 -12.83 42.19 8.37
N TYR A 532 -14.02 41.67 8.59
CA TYR A 532 -14.97 42.20 9.55
C TYR A 532 -14.45 42.22 11.00
N HIS A 533 -13.65 41.22 11.39
CA HIS A 533 -13.10 41.07 12.73
C HIS A 533 -11.69 41.65 12.90
N PHE A 534 -11.05 42.10 11.81
CA PHE A 534 -9.68 42.63 11.82
C PHE A 534 -9.50 43.86 12.74
N PRO A 535 -10.48 44.76 12.87
CA PRO A 535 -10.40 45.85 13.85
C PRO A 535 -10.26 45.41 15.31
N GLN A 536 -10.61 44.16 15.65
CA GLN A 536 -10.56 43.59 17.01
C GLN A 536 -9.27 42.77 17.26
N MET A 537 -8.41 42.59 16.25
CA MET A 537 -7.16 41.85 16.36
C MET A 537 -6.01 42.73 16.81
N GLN A 538 -5.04 42.16 17.54
CA GLN A 538 -3.92 42.91 18.10
C GLN A 538 -2.99 43.42 17.01
N GLN A 539 -2.68 42.56 16.00
CA GLN A 539 -1.87 42.94 14.86
C GLN A 539 -2.43 42.28 13.60
N VAL A 540 -2.10 42.84 12.46
CA VAL A 540 -2.45 42.31 11.14
C VAL A 540 -1.20 42.25 10.28
N ILE A 541 -1.02 41.11 9.62
CA ILE A 541 -0.02 40.88 8.57
C ILE A 541 -0.73 41.06 7.23
N PHE A 542 -0.41 42.13 6.52
CA PHE A 542 -0.89 42.35 5.15
C PHE A 542 0.18 41.88 4.17
N MET A 543 -0.23 41.03 3.23
CA MET A 543 0.64 40.44 2.22
C MET A 543 0.21 40.89 0.84
N ASP A 544 1.12 41.54 0.09
CA ASP A 544 0.88 41.95 -1.31
C ASP A 544 2.17 41.96 -2.11
N GLY A 545 2.15 41.35 -3.32
CA GLY A 545 3.28 41.37 -4.26
C GLY A 545 4.61 40.85 -3.69
N GLY A 546 4.58 39.90 -2.76
CA GLY A 546 5.76 39.34 -2.10
C GLY A 546 6.29 40.17 -0.92
N LYS A 547 5.69 41.32 -0.63
CA LYS A 547 5.97 42.15 0.54
C LYS A 547 5.04 41.81 1.69
N THR A 548 5.51 42.01 2.91
CA THR A 548 4.71 41.85 4.13
C THR A 548 4.77 43.17 4.92
N THR A 549 3.59 43.69 5.28
CA THR A 549 3.47 44.86 6.18
C THR A 549 2.75 44.42 7.43
N VAL A 550 3.32 44.73 8.59
CA VAL A 550 2.76 44.39 9.91
C VAL A 550 2.36 45.67 10.63
N GLY A 551 1.17 45.71 11.17
CA GLY A 551 0.66 46.85 11.94
C GLY A 551 -0.71 46.56 12.53
N THR A 552 -1.27 47.51 13.28
CA THR A 552 -2.67 47.46 13.71
C THR A 552 -3.58 47.70 12.49
N HIS A 553 -4.86 47.34 12.62
CA HIS A 553 -5.86 47.62 11.57
C HIS A 553 -5.86 49.12 11.18
N VAL A 554 -5.77 50.04 12.13
CA VAL A 554 -5.79 51.47 11.88
C VAL A 554 -4.54 51.95 11.13
N GLU A 555 -3.37 51.44 11.49
CA GLU A 555 -2.12 51.75 10.80
C GLU A 555 -2.12 51.26 9.35
N LEU A 556 -2.63 50.05 9.10
CA LEU A 556 -2.71 49.50 7.75
C LEU A 556 -3.74 50.20 6.89
N MET A 557 -4.86 50.66 7.47
CA MET A 557 -5.85 51.48 6.77
C MET A 557 -5.24 52.81 6.30
N ALA A 558 -4.27 53.36 7.04
CA ALA A 558 -3.60 54.60 6.65
C ALA A 558 -2.42 54.41 5.72
N ALA A 559 -1.68 53.30 5.85
CA ALA A 559 -0.43 53.05 5.12
C ALA A 559 -0.57 52.27 3.83
N GLU A 560 -1.57 51.36 3.73
CA GLU A 560 -1.69 50.39 2.63
C GLU A 560 -3.01 50.63 1.85
N PRO A 561 -2.97 51.29 0.70
CA PRO A 561 -4.19 51.60 -0.10
C PRO A 561 -4.97 50.36 -0.54
N VAL A 562 -4.29 49.27 -0.83
CA VAL A 562 -4.93 48.00 -1.22
C VAL A 562 -5.68 47.38 -0.07
N TYR A 563 -5.14 47.46 1.17
CA TYR A 563 -5.82 46.99 2.36
C TYR A 563 -7.09 47.82 2.64
N LEU A 564 -7.01 49.15 2.51
CA LEU A 564 -8.14 50.06 2.64
C LEU A 564 -9.24 49.67 1.65
N GLN A 565 -8.89 49.51 0.37
CA GLN A 565 -9.84 49.16 -0.68
C GLN A 565 -10.52 47.81 -0.41
N LEU A 566 -9.77 46.79 0.05
CA LEU A 566 -10.30 45.47 0.42
C LEU A 566 -11.30 45.59 1.57
N TYR A 567 -11.00 46.39 2.59
CA TYR A 567 -11.87 46.58 3.74
C TYR A 567 -13.14 47.36 3.36
N GLU A 568 -13.02 48.47 2.63
CA GLU A 568 -14.15 49.31 2.20
C GLU A 568 -15.08 48.55 1.26
N SER A 569 -14.56 47.75 0.33
CA SER A 569 -15.36 46.94 -0.58
C SER A 569 -16.27 45.94 0.16
N GLN A 570 -15.81 45.41 1.29
CA GLN A 570 -16.58 44.45 2.11
C GLN A 570 -17.55 45.16 3.06
N THR A 571 -17.23 46.37 3.53
CA THR A 571 -18.08 47.13 4.46
C THR A 571 -19.13 47.96 3.76
N SER A 572 -18.87 48.46 2.56
CA SER A 572 -19.84 49.27 1.76
C SER A 572 -20.99 48.42 1.20
N GLN A 573 -20.84 47.10 1.07
CA GLN A 573 -21.98 46.21 0.76
C GLN A 573 -23.04 46.13 1.88
N LYS A 574 -22.79 46.74 3.05
CA LYS A 574 -23.78 46.90 4.14
C LYS A 574 -24.90 47.96 3.85
N GLY A 575 -24.69 48.86 2.91
CA GLY A 575 -25.63 49.95 2.66
C GLY A 575 -26.71 49.65 1.60
N GLY A 576 -26.61 48.54 0.87
CA GLY A 576 -27.46 48.25 -0.28
C GLY A 576 -28.57 47.20 -0.11
N GLY A 577 -28.74 46.65 1.07
CA GLY A 577 -29.71 45.57 1.38
C GLY A 577 -31.01 46.03 2.08
N GLY A 578 -31.46 47.24 1.83
CA GLY A 578 -32.69 47.82 2.41
C GLY A 578 -33.36 48.79 1.47
N ALA A 579 -33.90 48.30 0.37
CA ALA A 579 -34.95 49.02 -0.39
C ALA A 579 -35.86 47.96 -1.05
#